data_47cb9786deaaed54304bfae6d2cf832b
#
_entry.id   47cb9786deaaed54304bfae6d2cf832b
#
_cell.length_a   1.000
_cell.length_b   1.000
_cell.length_c   1.000
_cell.angle_alpha   90.00
_cell.angle_beta   90.00
_cell.angle_gamma   90.00
#
_symmetry.space_group_name_H-M   'P 1'
#
loop_
_entity.id
_entity.type
_entity.pdbx_description
1 polymer ?
#
loop_
_entity_poly.entity_id
_entity_poly.type
_entity_poly.pdbx_seq_one_letter_code
_entity_poly.pdbx_strand_id
1 'polypeptide(L)'
;MPKLLRVLAVAFIALGGISLAQAQTRPVVTTLGPDFPKTEIFIGNSFFYYNNSMHSHVLAMQRATDPANKQAYRATSVTIGGSGIDWHDVESYFRPKAVGSYSFDDQNNVVFNKLDKLFDVAIMMDCSQCPIHPTLKSVFTEYAKKDSDIVRAKGAKPVFFMSWAYADKPEMTAQLAEAYTIAGNANNALVIPAGLAFAKAISKQPEVNLYAIDKRHPSAAGTYLASCVVYAALTGRSPVGNTYLANIDAQTAAFLQHVAWDTVQEYYGK
;
A
#
# COMPACT_ATOMS: atom_id res chain seq x y z
N MET A 1 55.33 23.15 -58.69
CA MET A 1 54.04 23.64 -58.16
C MET A 1 53.43 22.57 -57.28
N PRO A 2 53.49 22.65 -55.91
CA PRO A 2 52.90 21.68 -55.03
C PRO A 2 51.43 22.04 -54.71
N LYS A 3 50.52 21.08 -54.78
CA LYS A 3 49.09 21.19 -54.42
C LYS A 3 48.93 21.13 -52.89
N LEU A 4 48.41 22.19 -52.29
CA LEU A 4 48.01 22.22 -50.89
C LEU A 4 46.72 21.39 -50.71
N LEU A 5 46.80 20.34 -49.91
CA LEU A 5 45.66 19.56 -49.45
C LEU A 5 45.11 20.23 -48.16
N ARG A 6 43.91 20.83 -48.23
CA ARG A 6 43.21 21.35 -47.07
C ARG A 6 42.43 20.19 -46.40
N VAL A 7 42.87 19.81 -45.19
CA VAL A 7 42.12 18.89 -44.32
C VAL A 7 41.08 19.70 -43.55
N LEU A 8 39.81 19.48 -43.78
CA LEU A 8 38.70 19.98 -42.95
C LEU A 8 38.55 19.05 -41.73
N ALA A 9 38.87 19.55 -40.57
CA ALA A 9 38.55 18.89 -39.30
C ALA A 9 37.08 19.19 -38.95
N VAL A 10 36.24 18.17 -39.01
CA VAL A 10 34.84 18.23 -38.52
C VAL A 10 34.86 17.92 -37.02
N ALA A 11 34.64 18.91 -36.18
CA ALA A 11 34.48 18.71 -34.77
C ALA A 11 33.05 18.20 -34.48
N PHE A 12 32.94 16.93 -34.05
CA PHE A 12 31.71 16.39 -33.49
C PHE A 12 31.54 16.92 -32.08
N ILE A 13 30.63 17.87 -31.89
CA ILE A 13 30.16 18.26 -30.56
C ILE A 13 29.15 17.20 -30.13
N ALA A 14 29.57 16.28 -29.25
CA ALA A 14 28.69 15.38 -28.57
C ALA A 14 27.87 16.18 -27.54
N LEU A 15 26.63 16.52 -27.87
CA LEU A 15 25.64 17.00 -26.92
C LEU A 15 25.30 15.85 -25.99
N GLY A 16 26.03 15.74 -24.87
CA GLY A 16 25.65 14.90 -23.76
C GLY A 16 24.33 15.39 -23.20
N GLY A 17 23.24 14.69 -23.51
CA GLY A 17 21.95 14.91 -22.88
C GLY A 17 22.07 14.70 -21.38
N ILE A 18 22.04 15.78 -20.59
CA ILE A 18 21.88 15.73 -19.14
C ILE A 18 20.43 15.26 -18.92
N SER A 19 20.22 13.94 -18.73
CA SER A 19 18.99 13.43 -18.15
C SER A 19 18.91 14.00 -16.73
N LEU A 20 18.12 15.04 -16.54
CA LEU A 20 17.68 15.46 -15.22
C LEU A 20 16.86 14.30 -14.66
N ALA A 21 17.50 13.46 -13.85
CA ALA A 21 16.77 12.49 -13.03
C ALA A 21 15.83 13.33 -12.15
N GLN A 22 14.54 13.31 -12.49
CA GLN A 22 13.51 13.98 -11.68
C GLN A 22 13.55 13.32 -10.32
N ALA A 23 13.90 14.08 -9.28
CA ALA A 23 13.96 13.56 -7.92
C ALA A 23 12.57 13.04 -7.56
N GLN A 24 12.48 11.75 -7.19
CA GLN A 24 11.23 11.13 -6.75
C GLN A 24 10.68 11.89 -5.54
N THR A 25 9.40 12.25 -5.58
CA THR A 25 8.72 12.91 -4.45
C THR A 25 8.82 12.03 -3.21
N ARG A 26 9.27 12.62 -2.09
CA ARG A 26 9.38 11.90 -0.81
C ARG A 26 8.11 12.09 0.03
N PRO A 27 7.71 11.06 0.81
CA PRO A 27 6.58 11.19 1.72
C PRO A 27 6.92 12.16 2.86
N VAL A 28 5.96 13.04 3.18
CA VAL A 28 6.05 13.96 4.33
C VAL A 28 5.66 13.23 5.61
N VAL A 29 4.60 12.40 5.57
CA VAL A 29 4.15 11.60 6.71
C VAL A 29 4.87 10.25 6.67
N THR A 30 5.69 9.96 7.67
CA THR A 30 6.51 8.74 7.77
C THR A 30 6.18 7.89 9.00
N THR A 31 5.17 8.27 9.77
CA THR A 31 4.70 7.56 10.95
C THR A 31 3.29 7.98 11.32
N LEU A 32 2.54 7.09 11.95
CA LEU A 32 1.25 7.39 12.57
C LEU A 32 1.37 7.91 14.02
N GLY A 33 2.58 8.07 14.52
CA GLY A 33 2.86 8.49 15.89
C GLY A 33 3.22 7.33 16.82
N PRO A 34 3.33 7.57 18.14
CA PRO A 34 3.84 6.57 19.08
C PRO A 34 2.86 5.41 19.30
N ASP A 35 1.56 5.67 19.19
CA ASP A 35 0.53 4.65 19.36
C ASP A 35 0.17 4.08 18.00
N PHE A 36 0.58 2.84 17.74
CA PHE A 36 0.18 2.16 16.51
C PHE A 36 -1.29 1.70 16.58
N PRO A 37 -1.98 1.65 15.41
CA PRO A 37 -3.40 1.36 15.36
C PRO A 37 -3.70 -0.07 15.81
N LYS A 38 -4.83 -0.23 16.49
CA LYS A 38 -5.39 -1.52 16.91
C LYS A 38 -6.66 -1.87 16.14
N THR A 39 -7.30 -0.87 15.55
CA THR A 39 -8.56 -1.04 14.82
C THR A 39 -8.42 -0.41 13.43
N GLU A 40 -8.63 -1.23 12.41
CA GLU A 40 -8.34 -0.89 11.03
C GLU A 40 -9.54 -1.17 10.13
N ILE A 41 -9.78 -0.29 9.15
CA ILE A 41 -10.66 -0.59 8.02
C ILE A 41 -9.89 -0.51 6.71
N PHE A 42 -10.02 -1.56 5.89
CA PHE A 42 -9.46 -1.66 4.55
C PHE A 42 -10.58 -1.37 3.55
N ILE A 43 -10.43 -0.30 2.78
CA ILE A 43 -11.41 0.18 1.81
C ILE A 43 -10.77 0.10 0.42
N GLY A 44 -11.33 -0.76 -0.45
CA GLY A 44 -10.73 -0.95 -1.77
C GLY A 44 -11.38 -2.07 -2.57
N ASN A 45 -10.58 -2.87 -3.23
CA ASN A 45 -11.03 -3.82 -4.23
C ASN A 45 -10.37 -5.21 -4.12
N SER A 46 -10.32 -5.95 -5.23
CA SER A 46 -9.77 -7.30 -5.29
C SER A 46 -8.33 -7.42 -4.81
N PHE A 47 -7.53 -6.39 -4.89
CA PHE A 47 -6.15 -6.42 -4.39
C PHE A 47 -6.12 -6.61 -2.86
N PHE A 48 -7.18 -6.24 -2.15
CA PHE A 48 -7.30 -6.51 -0.72
C PHE A 48 -7.90 -7.86 -0.39
N TYR A 49 -8.91 -8.36 -1.15
CA TYR A 49 -9.65 -9.57 -0.73
C TYR A 49 -9.06 -10.89 -1.26
N TYR A 50 -8.11 -10.89 -2.20
CA TYR A 50 -7.47 -12.13 -2.65
C TYR A 50 -6.76 -12.86 -1.50
N ASN A 51 -6.63 -14.19 -1.62
CA ASN A 51 -5.87 -15.06 -0.72
C ASN A 51 -6.23 -14.87 0.76
N ASN A 52 -7.50 -15.03 1.10
CA ASN A 52 -8.06 -14.86 2.46
C ASN A 52 -8.04 -13.41 3.00
N SER A 53 -7.93 -12.45 2.10
CA SER A 53 -8.00 -11.02 2.39
C SER A 53 -6.86 -10.47 3.26
N MET A 54 -6.22 -9.45 2.77
CA MET A 54 -5.03 -8.81 3.36
C MET A 54 -5.23 -8.41 4.83
N HIS A 55 -6.41 -7.89 5.18
CA HIS A 55 -6.73 -7.48 6.56
C HIS A 55 -6.57 -8.64 7.57
N SER A 56 -6.91 -9.87 7.16
CA SER A 56 -6.77 -11.06 8.01
C SER A 56 -5.30 -11.40 8.27
N HIS A 57 -4.45 -11.25 7.27
CA HIS A 57 -3.01 -11.48 7.40
C HIS A 57 -2.35 -10.42 8.29
N VAL A 58 -2.67 -9.14 8.11
CA VAL A 58 -2.16 -8.05 8.95
C VAL A 58 -2.57 -8.26 10.41
N LEU A 59 -3.85 -8.56 10.63
CA LEU A 59 -4.39 -8.87 11.96
C LEU A 59 -3.66 -10.05 12.62
N ALA A 60 -3.38 -11.11 11.87
CA ALA A 60 -2.66 -12.28 12.37
C ALA A 60 -1.21 -11.94 12.75
N MET A 61 -0.52 -11.11 11.95
CA MET A 61 0.83 -10.63 12.26
C MET A 61 0.87 -9.78 13.53
N GLN A 62 -0.09 -8.87 13.70
CA GLN A 62 -0.20 -8.03 14.91
C GLN A 62 -0.45 -8.89 16.15
N ARG A 63 -1.36 -9.86 16.08
CA ARG A 63 -1.66 -10.79 17.18
C ARG A 63 -0.50 -11.72 17.52
N ALA A 64 0.28 -12.12 16.52
CA ALA A 64 1.49 -12.92 16.73
C ALA A 64 2.59 -12.12 17.47
N THR A 65 2.67 -10.81 17.20
CA THR A 65 3.65 -9.93 17.85
C THR A 65 3.24 -9.52 19.28
N ASP A 66 1.93 -9.44 19.55
CA ASP A 66 1.39 -9.03 20.84
C ASP A 66 0.30 -10.01 21.33
N PRO A 67 0.70 -11.26 21.66
CA PRO A 67 -0.26 -12.31 22.01
C PRO A 67 -1.04 -12.04 23.30
N ALA A 68 -0.48 -11.23 24.21
CA ALA A 68 -1.14 -10.86 25.47
C ALA A 68 -2.36 -9.94 25.22
N ASN A 69 -2.30 -9.10 24.19
CA ASN A 69 -3.35 -8.12 23.87
C ASN A 69 -4.07 -8.43 22.56
N LYS A 70 -4.03 -9.67 22.08
CA LYS A 70 -4.57 -10.08 20.76
C LYS A 70 -6.04 -9.67 20.53
N GLN A 71 -6.85 -9.58 21.59
CA GLN A 71 -8.26 -9.20 21.52
C GLN A 71 -8.48 -7.69 21.25
N ALA A 72 -7.45 -6.87 21.47
CA ALA A 72 -7.53 -5.44 21.17
C ALA A 72 -7.44 -5.15 19.67
N TYR A 73 -6.84 -6.08 18.88
CA TYR A 73 -6.66 -5.90 17.44
C TYR A 73 -7.90 -6.35 16.68
N ARG A 74 -8.41 -5.47 15.84
CA ARG A 74 -9.55 -5.71 14.95
C ARG A 74 -9.28 -5.12 13.58
N ALA A 75 -9.61 -5.87 12.54
CA ALA A 75 -9.54 -5.40 11.18
C ALA A 75 -10.85 -5.70 10.46
N THR A 76 -11.32 -4.75 9.69
CA THR A 76 -12.53 -4.84 8.87
C THR A 76 -12.16 -4.59 7.42
N SER A 77 -12.78 -5.30 6.49
CA SER A 77 -12.56 -5.09 5.05
C SER A 77 -13.89 -4.75 4.40
N VAL A 78 -13.90 -3.66 3.63
CA VAL A 78 -15.01 -3.26 2.75
C VAL A 78 -14.45 -3.15 1.35
N THR A 79 -14.80 -4.12 0.51
CA THR A 79 -14.23 -4.26 -0.82
C THR A 79 -15.29 -4.46 -1.88
N ILE A 80 -15.12 -3.79 -3.01
CA ILE A 80 -15.96 -3.93 -4.20
C ILE A 80 -15.05 -4.35 -5.36
N GLY A 81 -15.36 -5.46 -6.03
CA GLY A 81 -14.54 -5.97 -7.12
C GLY A 81 -14.36 -4.94 -8.24
N GLY A 82 -13.11 -4.59 -8.56
CA GLY A 82 -12.79 -3.63 -9.63
C GLY A 82 -13.04 -2.16 -9.30
N SER A 83 -13.42 -1.83 -8.06
CA SER A 83 -13.78 -0.45 -7.70
C SER A 83 -12.61 0.52 -7.80
N GLY A 84 -12.94 1.76 -8.18
CA GLY A 84 -12.20 2.95 -7.84
C GLY A 84 -12.54 3.44 -6.42
N ILE A 85 -11.77 4.39 -5.94
CA ILE A 85 -11.98 5.01 -4.61
C ILE A 85 -13.34 5.73 -4.53
N ASP A 86 -13.83 6.26 -5.64
CA ASP A 86 -15.10 6.98 -5.80
C ASP A 86 -16.35 6.09 -5.68
N TRP A 87 -16.20 4.77 -5.69
CA TRP A 87 -17.33 3.84 -5.55
C TRP A 87 -17.74 3.59 -4.10
N HIS A 88 -16.90 4.00 -3.15
CA HIS A 88 -17.08 3.76 -1.73
C HIS A 88 -17.80 4.92 -1.04
N ASP A 89 -18.89 4.64 -0.34
CA ASP A 89 -19.51 5.60 0.60
C ASP A 89 -18.78 5.52 1.96
N VAL A 90 -17.58 6.11 1.99
CA VAL A 90 -16.69 6.06 3.16
C VAL A 90 -17.38 6.59 4.41
N GLU A 91 -18.22 7.63 4.29
CA GLU A 91 -18.94 8.18 5.44
C GLU A 91 -19.87 7.14 6.09
N SER A 92 -20.52 6.30 5.28
CA SER A 92 -21.43 5.27 5.77
C SER A 92 -20.76 4.22 6.62
N TYR A 93 -19.47 3.93 6.36
CA TYR A 93 -18.70 2.92 7.10
C TYR A 93 -18.37 3.35 8.53
N PHE A 94 -18.45 4.63 8.83
CA PHE A 94 -18.19 5.21 10.14
C PHE A 94 -19.46 5.58 10.92
N ARG A 95 -20.64 5.20 10.43
CA ARG A 95 -21.90 5.43 11.16
C ARG A 95 -21.98 4.55 12.40
N PRO A 96 -22.66 4.97 13.45
CA PRO A 96 -23.01 4.09 14.56
C PRO A 96 -23.71 2.82 14.04
N LYS A 97 -23.31 1.65 14.57
CA LYS A 97 -23.82 0.34 14.15
C LYS A 97 -23.50 -0.04 12.68
N ALA A 98 -22.50 0.59 12.09
CA ALA A 98 -21.99 0.22 10.76
C ALA A 98 -21.05 -1.01 10.82
N VAL A 99 -20.36 -1.27 9.72
CA VAL A 99 -19.43 -2.41 9.59
C VAL A 99 -18.41 -2.45 10.73
N GLY A 100 -18.17 -3.65 11.28
CA GLY A 100 -17.22 -3.85 12.38
C GLY A 100 -17.72 -3.41 13.76
N SER A 101 -18.98 -2.94 13.90
CA SER A 101 -19.53 -2.45 15.14
C SER A 101 -20.50 -3.41 15.82
N TYR A 102 -20.67 -4.62 15.35
CA TYR A 102 -21.57 -5.63 15.91
C TYR A 102 -20.89 -6.99 16.07
N SER A 103 -21.48 -7.83 16.92
CA SER A 103 -21.15 -9.24 17.11
C SER A 103 -22.45 -10.03 17.27
N PHE A 104 -22.32 -11.36 17.49
CA PHE A 104 -23.45 -12.22 17.84
C PHE A 104 -23.24 -12.76 19.24
N ASP A 105 -24.34 -12.87 20.01
CA ASP A 105 -24.34 -13.56 21.29
C ASP A 105 -24.51 -15.09 21.10
N ASP A 106 -24.54 -15.83 22.21
CA ASP A 106 -24.69 -17.29 22.21
C ASP A 106 -26.05 -17.77 21.64
N GLN A 107 -27.03 -16.87 21.56
CA GLN A 107 -28.36 -17.12 20.98
C GLN A 107 -28.48 -16.63 19.54
N ASN A 108 -27.37 -16.21 18.90
CA ASN A 108 -27.33 -15.62 17.56
C ASN A 108 -28.08 -14.27 17.43
N ASN A 109 -28.31 -13.55 18.52
CA ASN A 109 -28.80 -12.19 18.42
C ASN A 109 -27.67 -11.23 18.06
N VAL A 110 -28.00 -10.20 17.26
CA VAL A 110 -27.04 -9.12 16.92
C VAL A 110 -26.82 -8.24 18.16
N VAL A 111 -25.57 -8.16 18.59
CA VAL A 111 -25.13 -7.30 19.69
C VAL A 111 -24.27 -6.20 19.11
N PHE A 112 -24.71 -4.95 19.22
CA PHE A 112 -23.94 -3.80 18.78
C PHE A 112 -22.89 -3.42 19.81
N ASN A 113 -21.64 -3.35 19.36
CA ASN A 113 -20.54 -2.90 20.19
C ASN A 113 -20.71 -1.41 20.55
N LYS A 114 -20.55 -1.06 21.83
CA LYS A 114 -20.50 0.33 22.26
C LYS A 114 -19.07 0.81 22.09
N LEU A 115 -18.77 1.39 20.93
CA LEU A 115 -17.46 1.92 20.58
C LEU A 115 -17.59 3.42 20.31
N ASP A 116 -16.82 4.23 21.02
CA ASP A 116 -16.76 5.67 20.80
C ASP A 116 -16.09 5.99 19.47
N LYS A 117 -15.11 5.17 19.09
CA LYS A 117 -14.41 5.23 17.81
C LYS A 117 -14.34 3.84 17.17
N LEU A 118 -14.79 3.71 15.92
CA LEU A 118 -14.83 2.42 15.23
C LEU A 118 -13.44 1.97 14.76
N PHE A 119 -12.65 2.90 14.20
CA PHE A 119 -11.36 2.62 13.61
C PHE A 119 -10.31 3.66 13.98
N ASP A 120 -9.07 3.21 14.20
CA ASP A 120 -7.92 4.09 14.37
C ASP A 120 -7.40 4.61 13.04
N VAL A 121 -7.44 3.75 12.01
CA VAL A 121 -7.01 4.07 10.65
C VAL A 121 -7.99 3.56 9.60
N ALA A 122 -8.08 4.27 8.48
CA ALA A 122 -8.70 3.82 7.25
C ALA A 122 -7.63 3.69 6.18
N ILE A 123 -7.41 2.48 5.69
CA ILE A 123 -6.46 2.14 4.63
C ILE A 123 -7.25 2.11 3.33
N MET A 124 -7.01 3.08 2.47
CA MET A 124 -7.77 3.31 1.25
C MET A 124 -6.90 3.08 0.01
N MET A 125 -7.46 2.48 -1.00
CA MET A 125 -6.81 2.34 -2.31
C MET A 125 -7.81 2.63 -3.44
N ASP A 126 -7.26 3.10 -4.54
CA ASP A 126 -8.00 3.27 -5.79
C ASP A 126 -7.92 2.01 -6.66
N CYS A 127 -8.54 2.02 -7.82
CA CYS A 127 -8.33 0.96 -8.81
C CYS A 127 -6.84 0.89 -9.19
N SER A 128 -6.41 -0.26 -9.71
CA SER A 128 -4.99 -0.55 -9.95
C SER A 128 -4.27 0.43 -10.88
N GLN A 129 -4.98 1.13 -11.76
CA GLN A 129 -4.44 2.10 -12.72
C GLN A 129 -5.02 3.52 -12.55
N CYS A 130 -6.09 3.69 -11.77
CA CYS A 130 -6.80 4.97 -11.69
C CYS A 130 -5.89 6.15 -11.30
N PRO A 131 -4.96 6.00 -10.34
CA PRO A 131 -4.08 7.10 -9.95
C PRO A 131 -3.17 7.62 -11.07
N ILE A 132 -2.92 6.80 -12.10
CA ILE A 132 -2.05 7.13 -13.24
C ILE A 132 -2.79 7.19 -14.58
N HIS A 133 -4.09 6.89 -14.57
CA HIS A 133 -4.90 6.90 -15.79
C HIS A 133 -5.15 8.33 -16.28
N PRO A 134 -5.05 8.63 -17.59
CA PRO A 134 -5.14 10.00 -18.11
C PRO A 134 -6.41 10.76 -17.69
N THR A 135 -7.55 10.05 -17.58
CA THR A 135 -8.85 10.66 -17.24
C THR A 135 -9.30 10.40 -15.80
N LEU A 136 -8.83 9.33 -15.13
CA LEU A 136 -9.29 8.95 -13.78
C LEU A 136 -8.40 9.50 -12.66
N LYS A 137 -7.19 9.97 -12.96
CA LYS A 137 -6.29 10.55 -11.95
C LYS A 137 -6.88 11.78 -11.23
N SER A 138 -7.75 12.54 -11.90
CA SER A 138 -8.47 13.65 -11.27
C SER A 138 -9.50 13.16 -10.26
N VAL A 139 -10.20 12.07 -10.57
CA VAL A 139 -11.15 11.41 -9.65
C VAL A 139 -10.39 10.90 -8.42
N PHE A 140 -9.25 10.22 -8.62
CA PHE A 140 -8.40 9.81 -7.50
C PHE A 140 -8.00 10.99 -6.60
N THR A 141 -7.55 12.10 -7.18
CA THR A 141 -7.14 13.29 -6.42
C THR A 141 -8.30 13.88 -5.62
N GLU A 142 -9.49 13.98 -6.21
CA GLU A 142 -10.69 14.49 -5.57
C GLU A 142 -11.13 13.63 -4.39
N TYR A 143 -11.27 12.31 -4.62
CA TYR A 143 -11.75 11.39 -3.59
C TYR A 143 -10.70 11.08 -2.53
N ALA A 144 -9.41 11.09 -2.86
CA ALA A 144 -8.36 11.03 -1.86
C ALA A 144 -8.48 12.17 -0.83
N LYS A 145 -8.82 13.38 -1.29
CA LYS A 145 -9.08 14.50 -0.39
C LYS A 145 -10.38 14.33 0.40
N LYS A 146 -11.49 14.10 -0.30
CA LYS A 146 -12.82 13.96 0.30
C LYS A 146 -12.84 12.89 1.39
N ASP A 147 -12.33 11.71 1.09
CA ASP A 147 -12.36 10.57 2.01
C ASP A 147 -11.37 10.76 3.17
N SER A 148 -10.23 11.39 2.92
CA SER A 148 -9.32 11.76 4.02
C SER A 148 -9.96 12.72 5.02
N ASP A 149 -10.74 13.69 4.54
CA ASP A 149 -11.44 14.65 5.40
C ASP A 149 -12.55 13.94 6.20
N ILE A 150 -13.32 13.05 5.56
CA ILE A 150 -14.33 12.21 6.24
C ILE A 150 -13.69 11.37 7.34
N VAL A 151 -12.62 10.64 7.02
CA VAL A 151 -11.91 9.77 7.97
C VAL A 151 -11.43 10.56 9.19
N ARG A 152 -10.85 11.74 8.99
CA ARG A 152 -10.42 12.62 10.10
C ARG A 152 -11.58 13.14 10.93
N ALA A 153 -12.67 13.54 10.29
CA ALA A 153 -13.87 14.00 11.01
C ALA A 153 -14.46 12.92 11.93
N LYS A 154 -14.17 11.64 11.66
CA LYS A 154 -14.55 10.49 12.49
C LYS A 154 -13.45 10.07 13.49
N GLY A 155 -12.40 10.86 13.67
CA GLY A 155 -11.32 10.62 14.62
C GLY A 155 -10.31 9.53 14.20
N ALA A 156 -10.37 9.05 12.96
CA ALA A 156 -9.43 8.10 12.40
C ALA A 156 -8.34 8.79 11.56
N LYS A 157 -7.26 8.08 11.27
CA LYS A 157 -6.17 8.57 10.40
C LYS A 157 -6.34 7.99 9.00
N PRO A 158 -6.34 8.82 7.94
CA PRO A 158 -6.33 8.32 6.57
C PRO A 158 -4.94 7.77 6.23
N VAL A 159 -4.92 6.65 5.52
CA VAL A 159 -3.73 5.97 5.03
C VAL A 159 -3.99 5.55 3.59
N PHE A 160 -3.06 5.79 2.68
CA PHE A 160 -3.17 5.31 1.31
C PHE A 160 -2.33 4.07 1.10
N PHE A 161 -2.90 3.08 0.43
CA PHE A 161 -2.21 1.88 0.02
C PHE A 161 -1.74 2.03 -1.43
N MET A 162 -0.44 2.17 -1.63
CA MET A 162 0.18 2.22 -2.95
C MET A 162 0.15 0.82 -3.57
N SER A 163 -0.72 0.61 -4.57
CA SER A 163 -0.81 -0.63 -5.30
C SER A 163 0.46 -0.89 -6.13
N TRP A 164 0.63 -2.12 -6.60
CA TRP A 164 1.77 -2.55 -7.42
C TRP A 164 1.48 -2.47 -8.91
N ALA A 165 2.54 -2.38 -9.70
CA ALA A 165 2.51 -2.48 -11.15
C ALA A 165 2.04 -3.86 -11.60
N TYR A 166 1.45 -3.97 -12.79
CA TYR A 166 1.22 -5.28 -13.42
C TYR A 166 2.55 -5.94 -13.79
N ALA A 167 2.60 -7.26 -13.77
CA ALA A 167 3.83 -8.00 -14.06
C ALA A 167 4.39 -7.71 -15.47
N ASP A 168 3.52 -7.39 -16.42
CA ASP A 168 3.87 -7.04 -17.81
C ASP A 168 3.93 -5.52 -18.08
N LYS A 169 3.82 -4.68 -17.03
CA LYS A 169 3.89 -3.21 -17.10
C LYS A 169 4.70 -2.62 -15.94
N PRO A 170 5.98 -3.00 -15.79
CA PRO A 170 6.79 -2.58 -14.64
C PRO A 170 7.00 -1.07 -14.53
N GLU A 171 6.87 -0.34 -15.64
CA GLU A 171 6.94 1.13 -15.69
C GLU A 171 5.85 1.82 -14.84
N MET A 172 4.75 1.15 -14.55
CA MET A 172 3.71 1.67 -13.64
C MET A 172 4.24 1.89 -12.22
N THR A 173 5.29 1.19 -11.80
CA THR A 173 5.82 1.29 -10.43
C THR A 173 6.20 2.72 -10.08
N ALA A 174 7.01 3.38 -10.89
CA ALA A 174 7.42 4.76 -10.64
C ALA A 174 6.23 5.74 -10.69
N GLN A 175 5.32 5.53 -11.63
CA GLN A 175 4.15 6.38 -11.80
C GLN A 175 3.18 6.26 -10.61
N LEU A 176 2.90 5.04 -10.15
CA LEU A 176 2.06 4.79 -8.96
C LEU A 176 2.71 5.33 -7.70
N ALA A 177 4.02 5.13 -7.53
CA ALA A 177 4.76 5.66 -6.40
C ALA A 177 4.65 7.19 -6.31
N GLU A 178 4.83 7.88 -7.43
CA GLU A 178 4.69 9.33 -7.50
C GLU A 178 3.25 9.78 -7.20
N ALA A 179 2.25 9.17 -7.85
CA ALA A 179 0.84 9.54 -7.68
C ALA A 179 0.36 9.37 -6.23
N TYR A 180 0.66 8.24 -5.60
CA TYR A 180 0.27 7.99 -4.22
C TYR A 180 1.05 8.86 -3.22
N THR A 181 2.33 9.14 -3.48
CA THR A 181 3.13 10.02 -2.61
C THR A 181 2.61 11.45 -2.66
N ILE A 182 2.28 11.97 -3.85
CA ILE A 182 1.65 13.28 -4.01
C ILE A 182 0.31 13.33 -3.25
N ALA A 183 -0.54 12.30 -3.42
CA ALA A 183 -1.83 12.23 -2.72
C ALA A 183 -1.65 12.17 -1.20
N GLY A 184 -0.69 11.38 -0.71
CA GLY A 184 -0.34 11.31 0.71
C GLY A 184 0.09 12.65 1.26
N ASN A 185 1.00 13.34 0.58
CA ASN A 185 1.50 14.64 0.99
C ASN A 185 0.40 15.72 0.98
N ALA A 186 -0.41 15.77 -0.08
CA ALA A 186 -1.51 16.71 -0.21
C ALA A 186 -2.58 16.54 0.88
N ASN A 187 -2.73 15.33 1.39
CA ASN A 187 -3.74 14.99 2.39
C ASN A 187 -3.16 14.71 3.78
N ASN A 188 -1.88 15.00 4.03
CA ASN A 188 -1.20 14.69 5.30
C ASN A 188 -1.50 13.25 5.77
N ALA A 189 -1.40 12.29 4.85
CA ALA A 189 -1.72 10.89 5.05
C ALA A 189 -0.48 10.01 4.86
N LEU A 190 -0.36 8.94 5.67
CA LEU A 190 0.67 7.94 5.49
C LEU A 190 0.43 7.19 4.16
N VAL A 191 1.50 6.84 3.45
CA VAL A 191 1.43 5.99 2.25
C VAL A 191 2.16 4.68 2.50
N ILE A 192 1.48 3.57 2.33
CA ILE A 192 2.04 2.22 2.45
C ILE A 192 2.68 1.83 1.12
N PRO A 193 4.00 1.64 1.02
CA PRO A 193 4.71 1.50 -0.26
C PRO A 193 4.71 0.05 -0.80
N ALA A 194 3.54 -0.62 -0.85
CA ALA A 194 3.46 -2.02 -1.26
C ALA A 194 3.93 -2.24 -2.70
N GLY A 195 3.63 -1.32 -3.62
CA GLY A 195 4.09 -1.42 -5.01
C GLY A 195 5.61 -1.37 -5.16
N LEU A 196 6.30 -0.57 -4.34
CA LEU A 196 7.76 -0.54 -4.31
C LEU A 196 8.36 -1.85 -3.76
N ALA A 197 7.69 -2.46 -2.78
CA ALA A 197 8.12 -3.76 -2.23
C ALA A 197 7.99 -4.88 -3.28
N PHE A 198 6.92 -4.88 -4.08
CA PHE A 198 6.78 -5.81 -5.20
C PHE A 198 7.93 -5.68 -6.19
N ALA A 199 8.22 -4.47 -6.66
CA ALA A 199 9.32 -4.21 -7.58
C ALA A 199 10.67 -4.65 -7.00
N LYS A 200 10.92 -4.37 -5.72
CA LYS A 200 12.15 -4.78 -5.02
C LYS A 200 12.27 -6.30 -4.90
N ALA A 201 11.19 -6.99 -4.53
CA ALA A 201 11.19 -8.46 -4.41
C ALA A 201 11.48 -9.12 -5.76
N ILE A 202 10.79 -8.69 -6.83
CA ILE A 202 11.00 -9.20 -8.19
C ILE A 202 12.45 -8.97 -8.66
N SER A 203 13.01 -7.80 -8.35
CA SER A 203 14.40 -7.50 -8.71
C SER A 203 15.42 -8.37 -7.95
N LYS A 204 15.15 -8.71 -6.69
CA LYS A 204 16.05 -9.50 -5.84
C LYS A 204 15.92 -11.02 -6.06
N GLN A 205 14.69 -11.52 -6.19
CA GLN A 205 14.38 -12.95 -6.37
C GLN A 205 13.20 -13.12 -7.34
N PRO A 206 13.45 -13.06 -8.66
CA PRO A 206 12.39 -13.16 -9.68
C PRO A 206 11.68 -14.52 -9.70
N GLU A 207 12.27 -15.55 -9.12
CA GLU A 207 11.66 -16.87 -8.97
C GLU A 207 10.52 -16.91 -7.95
N VAL A 208 10.45 -15.96 -7.03
CA VAL A 208 9.33 -15.82 -6.09
C VAL A 208 8.15 -15.18 -6.82
N ASN A 209 7.20 -16.01 -7.22
CA ASN A 209 6.03 -15.52 -7.95
C ASN A 209 5.08 -14.73 -7.04
N LEU A 210 4.94 -13.43 -7.30
CA LEU A 210 4.06 -12.53 -6.54
C LEU A 210 2.69 -12.31 -7.19
N TYR A 211 2.45 -12.84 -8.39
CA TYR A 211 1.24 -12.60 -9.15
C TYR A 211 0.43 -13.87 -9.37
N ALA A 212 -0.87 -13.72 -9.50
CA ALA A 212 -1.76 -14.71 -10.05
C ALA A 212 -1.54 -14.84 -11.59
N ILE A 213 -2.21 -15.81 -12.20
CA ILE A 213 -2.05 -16.09 -13.65
C ILE A 213 -2.41 -14.90 -14.54
N ASP A 214 -3.25 -14.00 -14.08
CA ASP A 214 -3.68 -12.80 -14.81
C ASP A 214 -2.64 -11.68 -14.82
N LYS A 215 -1.50 -11.85 -14.14
CA LYS A 215 -0.40 -10.88 -14.03
C LYS A 215 -0.75 -9.56 -13.32
N ARG A 216 -1.83 -9.52 -12.58
CA ARG A 216 -2.38 -8.32 -11.92
C ARG A 216 -2.68 -8.56 -10.45
N HIS A 217 -3.51 -9.56 -10.16
CA HIS A 217 -3.85 -9.93 -8.80
C HIS A 217 -2.67 -10.59 -8.09
N PRO A 218 -2.61 -10.49 -6.75
CA PRO A 218 -1.49 -11.07 -6.02
C PRO A 218 -1.64 -12.59 -5.91
N SER A 219 -0.52 -13.30 -5.94
CA SER A 219 -0.42 -14.66 -5.42
C SER A 219 -0.51 -14.66 -3.90
N ALA A 220 -0.49 -15.84 -3.25
CA ALA A 220 -0.38 -15.94 -1.80
C ALA A 220 0.89 -15.23 -1.27
N ALA A 221 2.04 -15.40 -1.95
CA ALA A 221 3.28 -14.72 -1.60
C ALA A 221 3.17 -13.19 -1.79
N GLY A 222 2.52 -12.73 -2.86
CA GLY A 222 2.27 -11.30 -3.10
C GLY A 222 1.38 -10.68 -2.00
N THR A 223 0.28 -11.35 -1.62
CA THR A 223 -0.56 -10.89 -0.51
C THR A 223 0.20 -10.85 0.80
N TYR A 224 1.05 -11.85 1.07
CA TYR A 224 1.87 -11.89 2.28
C TYR A 224 2.89 -10.75 2.30
N LEU A 225 3.61 -10.51 1.20
CA LEU A 225 4.53 -9.37 1.08
C LEU A 225 3.81 -8.04 1.38
N ALA A 226 2.68 -7.80 0.71
CA ALA A 226 1.89 -6.60 0.94
C ALA A 226 1.45 -6.46 2.40
N SER A 227 1.03 -7.56 3.04
CA SER A 227 0.65 -7.58 4.46
C SER A 227 1.84 -7.24 5.38
N CYS A 228 3.04 -7.73 5.08
CA CYS A 228 4.27 -7.36 5.79
C CYS A 228 4.57 -5.85 5.67
N VAL A 229 4.34 -5.27 4.48
CA VAL A 229 4.53 -3.82 4.25
C VAL A 229 3.50 -3.01 5.03
N VAL A 230 2.22 -3.43 5.01
CA VAL A 230 1.16 -2.81 5.82
C VAL A 230 1.51 -2.84 7.30
N TYR A 231 1.87 -4.01 7.82
CA TYR A 231 2.28 -4.17 9.22
C TYR A 231 3.44 -3.23 9.58
N ALA A 232 4.51 -3.21 8.77
CA ALA A 232 5.69 -2.37 9.03
C ALA A 232 5.35 -0.87 8.98
N ALA A 233 4.55 -0.44 8.00
CA ALA A 233 4.17 0.95 7.82
C ALA A 233 3.27 1.47 8.96
N LEU A 234 2.28 0.67 9.37
CA LEU A 234 1.33 1.06 10.42
C LEU A 234 1.96 1.04 11.81
N THR A 235 2.81 0.05 12.10
CA THR A 235 3.36 -0.15 13.44
C THR A 235 4.73 0.50 13.65
N GLY A 236 5.45 0.82 12.58
CA GLY A 236 6.86 1.23 12.64
C GLY A 236 7.79 0.12 13.13
N ARG A 237 7.33 -1.14 13.17
CA ARG A 237 8.07 -2.31 13.66
C ARG A 237 8.46 -3.22 12.48
N SER A 238 9.61 -3.86 12.60
CA SER A 238 10.05 -4.84 11.62
C SER A 238 9.13 -6.07 11.61
N PRO A 239 8.69 -6.55 10.44
CA PRO A 239 8.01 -7.82 10.30
C PRO A 239 8.97 -9.01 10.35
N VAL A 240 10.30 -8.78 10.31
CA VAL A 240 11.31 -9.83 10.31
C VAL A 240 11.23 -10.65 11.59
N GLY A 241 11.11 -11.97 11.43
CA GLY A 241 10.95 -12.91 12.54
C GLY A 241 9.49 -13.02 13.05
N ASN A 242 8.51 -12.39 12.41
CA ASN A 242 7.11 -12.64 12.75
C ASN A 242 6.77 -14.09 12.49
N THR A 243 6.14 -14.75 13.48
CA THR A 243 5.85 -16.18 13.44
C THR A 243 4.64 -16.56 12.58
N TYR A 244 3.84 -15.57 12.17
CA TYR A 244 2.75 -15.78 11.21
C TYR A 244 3.31 -15.77 9.78
N LEU A 245 3.25 -16.90 9.09
CA LEU A 245 3.83 -17.11 7.76
C LEU A 245 2.78 -17.27 6.64
N ALA A 246 1.50 -17.18 6.94
CA ALA A 246 0.39 -17.32 5.96
C ALA A 246 0.48 -18.61 5.09
N ASN A 247 0.99 -19.71 5.63
CA ASN A 247 1.29 -20.96 4.92
C ASN A 247 2.33 -20.81 3.79
N ILE A 248 3.11 -19.75 3.80
CA ILE A 248 4.29 -19.60 2.93
C ILE A 248 5.45 -20.38 3.58
N ASP A 249 6.31 -20.99 2.77
CA ASP A 249 7.50 -21.64 3.29
C ASP A 249 8.42 -20.65 4.03
N ALA A 250 9.13 -21.12 5.03
CA ALA A 250 9.87 -20.26 5.96
C ALA A 250 10.95 -19.42 5.27
N GLN A 251 11.58 -19.95 4.23
CA GLN A 251 12.66 -19.24 3.52
C GLN A 251 12.07 -18.09 2.69
N THR A 252 11.02 -18.34 1.91
CA THR A 252 10.31 -17.31 1.15
C THR A 252 9.69 -16.28 2.10
N ALA A 253 9.04 -16.70 3.19
CA ALA A 253 8.46 -15.78 4.15
C ALA A 253 9.52 -14.85 4.77
N ALA A 254 10.67 -15.36 5.19
CA ALA A 254 11.76 -14.56 5.72
C ALA A 254 12.28 -13.54 4.69
N PHE A 255 12.47 -13.96 3.44
CA PHE A 255 12.83 -13.06 2.34
C PHE A 255 11.82 -11.92 2.19
N LEU A 256 10.53 -12.22 2.13
CA LEU A 256 9.47 -11.23 1.94
C LEU A 256 9.36 -10.27 3.14
N GLN A 257 9.55 -10.77 4.37
CA GLN A 257 9.62 -9.93 5.57
C GLN A 257 10.77 -8.92 5.50
N HIS A 258 11.96 -9.35 5.08
CA HIS A 258 13.12 -8.46 4.89
C HIS A 258 12.86 -7.43 3.80
N VAL A 259 12.35 -7.84 2.64
CA VAL A 259 12.02 -6.91 1.54
C VAL A 259 11.00 -5.85 2.01
N ALA A 260 9.97 -6.26 2.73
CA ALA A 260 8.97 -5.35 3.26
C ALA A 260 9.59 -4.31 4.21
N TRP A 261 10.43 -4.74 5.13
CA TRP A 261 11.10 -3.86 6.08
C TRP A 261 12.03 -2.87 5.38
N ASP A 262 12.95 -3.37 4.54
CA ASP A 262 13.88 -2.55 3.77
C ASP A 262 13.14 -1.48 2.95
N THR A 263 12.03 -1.88 2.28
CA THR A 263 11.25 -0.95 1.46
C THR A 263 10.63 0.16 2.30
N VAL A 264 10.05 -0.18 3.45
CA VAL A 264 9.43 0.82 4.35
C VAL A 264 10.48 1.77 4.90
N GLN A 265 11.66 1.27 5.32
CA GLN A 265 12.74 2.12 5.81
C GLN A 265 13.25 3.07 4.73
N GLU A 266 13.55 2.57 3.53
CA GLU A 266 14.03 3.39 2.42
C GLU A 266 13.00 4.44 1.98
N TYR A 267 11.72 4.05 1.86
CA TYR A 267 10.65 4.95 1.45
C TYR A 267 10.46 6.09 2.43
N TYR A 268 10.56 5.83 3.73
CA TYR A 268 10.43 6.86 4.77
C TYR A 268 11.75 7.56 5.13
N GLY A 269 12.87 7.20 4.50
CA GLY A 269 14.18 7.83 4.73
C GLY A 269 14.77 7.55 6.13
N LYS A 270 14.60 6.31 6.60
CA LYS A 270 15.07 5.84 7.91
C LYS A 270 16.24 4.88 7.78
#